data_12802bc6ad68758ae62f698a63dde35b
#
_entry.id   12802bc6ad68758ae62f698a63dde35b
#
_cell.length_a   1.000
_cell.length_b   1.000
_cell.length_c   1.000
_cell.angle_alpha   90.00
_cell.angle_beta   90.00
_cell.angle_gamma   90.00
#
_symmetry.space_group_name_H-M   'P 1'
#
loop_
_entity.id
_entity.type
_entity.pdbx_description
1 polymer ?
#
loop_
_entity_poly.entity_id
_entity_poly.type
_entity_poly.pdbx_seq_one_letter_code
_entity_poly.pdbx_strand_id
1 'polypeptide(L)'
;GDYVSIKGISGTVEDIGFLTTKVITDEGKKVYIPNQLIFSAPFINFSASSQRKVFIDLEIPNTEDLEKAKKVILDEIHTFDFADNRDQSEVIFLKQSLGIFYLEARFQMKTGEKIALIRSEALLRIKKKLDDNGIQLATQTQIDSGTAAE
;
A
#
# COMPACT_ATOMS: atom_id res chain seq x y z
N GLY A 1 -8.07 -17.03 -12.32
CA GLY A 1 -7.83 -16.67 -10.96
C GLY A 1 -6.88 -15.49 -10.73
N ASP A 2 -6.13 -15.03 -11.75
CA ASP A 2 -5.18 -13.93 -11.55
C ASP A 2 -5.88 -12.58 -11.39
N TYR A 3 -5.36 -11.75 -10.50
CA TYR A 3 -5.79 -10.36 -10.37
C TYR A 3 -5.00 -9.48 -11.34
N VAL A 4 -5.71 -8.79 -12.21
CA VAL A 4 -5.13 -8.03 -13.32
C VAL A 4 -5.66 -6.60 -13.39
N SER A 5 -4.91 -5.72 -14.01
CA SER A 5 -5.39 -4.40 -14.44
C SER A 5 -5.13 -4.21 -15.93
N ILE A 6 -6.19 -3.98 -16.68
CA ILE A 6 -6.19 -3.83 -18.14
C ILE A 6 -6.93 -2.55 -18.48
N LYS A 7 -6.23 -1.56 -19.02
CA LYS A 7 -6.82 -0.24 -19.38
C LYS A 7 -7.67 0.39 -18.27
N GLY A 8 -7.21 0.30 -17.02
CA GLY A 8 -7.90 0.90 -15.88
C GLY A 8 -9.03 0.04 -15.29
N ILE A 9 -9.31 -1.13 -15.88
CA ILE A 9 -10.24 -2.11 -15.31
C ILE A 9 -9.43 -3.11 -14.51
N SER A 10 -9.67 -3.14 -13.20
CA SER A 10 -8.99 -4.06 -12.27
C SER A 10 -9.96 -5.12 -11.74
N GLY A 11 -9.48 -6.35 -11.62
CA GLY A 11 -10.28 -7.44 -11.10
C GLY A 11 -9.63 -8.80 -11.29
N THR A 12 -10.36 -9.84 -10.87
CA THR A 12 -9.92 -11.23 -10.98
C THR A 12 -10.38 -11.85 -12.30
N VAL A 13 -9.48 -12.47 -13.04
CA VAL A 13 -9.80 -13.23 -14.23
C VAL A 13 -10.65 -14.45 -13.84
N GLU A 14 -11.88 -14.50 -14.30
CA GLU A 14 -12.79 -15.63 -14.05
C GLU A 14 -12.67 -16.69 -15.16
N ASP A 15 -12.59 -16.24 -16.42
CA ASP A 15 -12.53 -17.12 -17.58
C ASP A 15 -11.81 -16.46 -18.76
N ILE A 16 -11.12 -17.27 -19.55
CA ILE A 16 -10.46 -16.83 -20.79
C ILE A 16 -11.09 -17.58 -21.95
N GLY A 17 -12.01 -16.93 -22.64
CA GLY A 17 -12.64 -17.43 -23.82
C GLY A 17 -11.84 -17.18 -25.10
N PHE A 18 -12.36 -17.62 -26.23
CA PHE A 18 -11.69 -17.48 -27.53
C PHE A 18 -11.57 -16.00 -27.98
N LEU A 19 -12.62 -15.21 -27.81
CA LEU A 19 -12.65 -13.79 -28.21
C LEU A 19 -12.54 -12.81 -27.06
N THR A 20 -12.97 -13.21 -25.86
CA THR A 20 -13.06 -12.33 -24.69
C THR A 20 -12.53 -13.01 -23.45
N THR A 21 -11.90 -12.22 -22.58
CA THR A 21 -11.54 -12.60 -21.22
C THR A 21 -12.55 -11.97 -20.27
N LYS A 22 -13.10 -12.76 -19.36
CA LYS A 22 -14.06 -12.33 -18.33
C LYS A 22 -13.32 -12.01 -17.05
N VAL A 23 -13.52 -10.79 -16.56
CA VAL A 23 -12.92 -10.27 -15.33
C VAL A 23 -14.03 -9.88 -14.35
N ILE A 24 -13.91 -10.27 -13.09
CA ILE A 24 -14.79 -9.84 -12.00
C ILE A 24 -14.06 -8.72 -11.25
N THR A 25 -14.65 -7.52 -11.26
CA THR A 25 -14.09 -6.38 -10.51
C THR A 25 -14.28 -6.54 -9.00
N ASP A 26 -13.57 -5.74 -8.20
CA ASP A 26 -13.73 -5.74 -6.73
C ASP A 26 -15.15 -5.38 -6.28
N GLU A 27 -15.90 -4.65 -7.12
CA GLU A 27 -17.32 -4.35 -6.91
C GLU A 27 -18.26 -5.48 -7.33
N GLY A 28 -17.72 -6.61 -7.81
CA GLY A 28 -18.50 -7.76 -8.29
C GLY A 28 -19.07 -7.62 -9.71
N LYS A 29 -18.68 -6.58 -10.46
CA LYS A 29 -19.10 -6.40 -11.85
C LYS A 29 -18.39 -7.39 -12.76
N LYS A 30 -19.12 -8.00 -13.68
CA LYS A 30 -18.56 -8.84 -14.73
C LYS A 30 -18.22 -8.01 -15.96
N VAL A 31 -16.95 -7.93 -16.30
CA VAL A 31 -16.46 -7.20 -17.47
C VAL A 31 -15.90 -8.17 -18.48
N TYR A 32 -16.34 -8.06 -19.72
CA TYR A 32 -15.85 -8.86 -20.84
C TYR A 32 -14.89 -8.01 -21.66
N ILE A 33 -13.62 -8.37 -21.64
CA ILE A 33 -12.55 -7.64 -22.33
C ILE A 33 -12.17 -8.40 -23.60
N PRO A 34 -12.27 -7.78 -24.79
CA PRO A 34 -11.81 -8.42 -26.03
C PRO A 34 -10.33 -8.81 -25.92
N ASN A 35 -9.97 -10.04 -26.26
CA ASN A 35 -8.59 -10.52 -26.16
C ASN A 35 -7.64 -9.67 -27.01
N GLN A 36 -8.11 -9.12 -28.13
CA GLN A 36 -7.32 -8.21 -28.96
C GLN A 36 -6.84 -6.97 -28.18
N LEU A 37 -7.64 -6.44 -27.24
CA LEU A 37 -7.22 -5.32 -26.38
C LEU A 37 -6.13 -5.73 -25.39
N ILE A 38 -6.17 -6.96 -24.91
CA ILE A 38 -5.15 -7.49 -23.99
C ILE A 38 -3.81 -7.62 -24.74
N PHE A 39 -3.81 -8.10 -25.97
CA PHE A 39 -2.61 -8.25 -26.78
C PHE A 39 -2.05 -6.93 -27.33
N SER A 40 -2.89 -5.90 -27.45
CA SER A 40 -2.51 -4.62 -28.07
C SER A 40 -2.11 -3.54 -27.08
N ALA A 41 -2.23 -3.75 -25.78
CA ALA A 41 -1.93 -2.78 -24.76
C ALA A 41 -1.17 -3.40 -23.58
N PRO A 42 -0.31 -2.64 -22.89
CA PRO A 42 0.27 -3.11 -21.63
C PRO A 42 -0.83 -3.44 -20.62
N PHE A 43 -0.68 -4.54 -19.93
CA PHE A 43 -1.52 -4.89 -18.80
C PHE A 43 -0.66 -5.30 -17.60
N ILE A 44 -1.21 -5.13 -16.42
CA ILE A 44 -0.53 -5.48 -15.18
C ILE A 44 -1.18 -6.75 -14.63
N ASN A 45 -0.36 -7.79 -14.42
CA ASN A 45 -0.76 -8.98 -13.69
C ASN A 45 -0.14 -8.95 -12.28
N PHE A 46 -0.97 -8.63 -11.30
CA PHE A 46 -0.52 -8.53 -9.91
C PHE A 46 -0.27 -9.90 -9.26
N SER A 47 -0.93 -10.95 -9.75
CA SER A 47 -0.79 -12.30 -9.19
C SER A 47 0.45 -13.02 -9.72
N ALA A 48 0.92 -12.65 -10.90
CA ALA A 48 2.15 -13.21 -11.48
C ALA A 48 3.41 -12.73 -10.75
N SER A 49 3.32 -11.61 -10.00
CA SER A 49 4.43 -11.14 -9.18
C SER A 49 4.38 -11.80 -7.81
N SER A 50 5.38 -12.61 -7.50
CA SER A 50 5.56 -13.19 -6.16
C SER A 50 6.01 -12.16 -5.10
N GLN A 51 6.28 -10.92 -5.52
CA GLN A 51 6.86 -9.88 -4.65
C GLN A 51 6.02 -8.61 -4.70
N ARG A 52 4.80 -8.68 -4.18
CA ARG A 52 3.97 -7.48 -4.05
C ARG A 52 4.42 -6.65 -2.85
N LYS A 53 4.80 -5.40 -3.11
CA LYS A 53 5.14 -4.43 -2.06
C LYS A 53 3.92 -3.65 -1.62
N VAL A 54 3.83 -3.42 -0.33
CA VAL A 54 2.86 -2.53 0.32
C VAL A 54 3.60 -1.27 0.74
N PHE A 55 2.99 -0.13 0.49
CA PHE A 55 3.49 1.19 0.85
C PHE A 55 2.51 1.84 1.82
N ILE A 56 2.99 2.30 2.96
CA ILE A 56 2.23 3.00 3.99
C ILE A 56 2.82 4.39 4.16
N ASP A 57 2.07 5.39 3.74
CA ASP A 57 2.45 6.79 3.89
C ASP A 57 2.09 7.28 5.30
N LEU A 58 3.03 7.95 5.96
CA LEU A 58 2.88 8.47 7.31
C LEU A 58 3.44 9.89 7.39
N GLU A 59 2.78 10.73 8.16
CA GLU A 59 3.21 12.10 8.46
C GLU A 59 3.49 12.22 9.96
N ILE A 60 4.72 12.60 10.32
CA ILE A 60 5.14 12.72 11.70
C ILE A 60 5.68 14.16 11.96
N PRO A 61 5.19 14.86 12.99
CA PRO A 61 5.73 16.16 13.36
C PRO A 61 7.21 16.09 13.73
N ASN A 62 7.98 17.13 13.42
CA ASN A 62 9.40 17.22 13.77
C ASN A 62 9.66 17.31 15.30
N THR A 63 8.61 17.49 16.09
CA THR A 63 8.68 17.45 17.55
C THR A 63 8.82 16.03 18.12
N GLU A 64 8.55 15.03 17.29
CA GLU A 64 8.65 13.62 17.65
C GLU A 64 10.08 13.07 17.44
N ASP A 65 10.40 12.00 18.14
CA ASP A 65 11.65 11.26 17.93
C ASP A 65 11.56 10.39 16.68
N LEU A 66 12.12 10.89 15.58
CA LEU A 66 12.01 10.24 14.25
C LEU A 66 12.77 8.92 14.16
N GLU A 67 13.91 8.79 14.84
CA GLU A 67 14.68 7.53 14.86
C GLU A 67 13.92 6.47 15.67
N LYS A 68 13.33 6.85 16.78
CA LYS A 68 12.45 5.98 17.56
C LYS A 68 11.23 5.58 16.74
N ALA A 69 10.60 6.52 16.02
CA ALA A 69 9.46 6.25 15.15
C ALA A 69 9.80 5.21 14.09
N LYS A 70 10.91 5.38 13.39
CA LYS A 70 11.42 4.43 12.41
C LYS A 70 11.59 3.03 12.99
N LYS A 71 12.23 2.93 14.16
CA LYS A 71 12.44 1.65 14.84
C LYS A 71 11.12 0.98 15.22
N VAL A 72 10.19 1.73 15.81
CA VAL A 72 8.86 1.23 16.22
C VAL A 72 8.08 0.70 15.03
N ILE A 73 8.12 1.40 13.90
CA ILE A 73 7.43 0.97 12.66
C ILE A 73 8.04 -0.33 12.12
N LEU A 74 9.36 -0.42 12.04
CA LEU A 74 10.03 -1.63 11.56
C LEU A 74 9.77 -2.82 12.50
N ASP A 75 9.87 -2.63 13.81
CA ASP A 75 9.60 -3.67 14.79
C ASP A 75 8.15 -4.19 14.67
N GLU A 76 7.18 -3.31 14.42
CA GLU A 76 5.79 -3.72 14.20
C GLU A 76 5.61 -4.48 12.89
N ILE A 77 6.22 -4.02 11.79
CA ILE A 77 6.16 -4.73 10.49
C ILE A 77 6.72 -6.15 10.62
N HIS A 78 7.76 -6.36 11.41
CA HIS A 78 8.32 -7.68 11.65
C HIS A 78 7.38 -8.64 12.37
N THR A 79 6.31 -8.13 13.00
CA THR A 79 5.26 -8.96 13.63
C THR A 79 4.10 -9.32 12.69
N PHE A 80 4.05 -8.76 11.48
CA PHE A 80 2.93 -8.98 10.55
C PHE A 80 2.94 -10.39 9.98
N ASP A 81 1.86 -11.15 10.20
CA ASP A 81 1.70 -12.50 9.65
C ASP A 81 1.55 -12.50 8.13
N PHE A 82 1.01 -11.43 7.59
CA PHE A 82 0.81 -11.20 6.15
C PHE A 82 2.05 -10.64 5.43
N ALA A 83 3.10 -10.29 6.17
CA ALA A 83 4.36 -9.85 5.56
C ALA A 83 5.26 -11.03 5.21
N ASP A 84 5.92 -10.91 4.07
CA ASP A 84 6.96 -11.80 3.59
C ASP A 84 8.31 -11.07 3.57
N ASN A 85 9.42 -11.81 3.56
CA ASN A 85 10.78 -11.26 3.51
C ASN A 85 10.97 -10.03 4.42
N ARG A 86 10.57 -10.15 5.68
CA ARG A 86 10.47 -9.04 6.65
C ARG A 86 11.76 -8.26 6.82
N ASP A 87 12.92 -8.92 6.65
CA ASP A 87 14.24 -8.28 6.73
C ASP A 87 14.49 -7.26 5.59
N GLN A 88 13.68 -7.30 4.54
CA GLN A 88 13.70 -6.33 3.45
C GLN A 88 12.72 -5.17 3.65
N SER A 89 12.10 -5.08 4.83
CA SER A 89 11.22 -3.97 5.15
C SER A 89 12.03 -2.70 5.39
N GLU A 90 11.49 -1.58 4.93
CA GLU A 90 12.17 -0.29 4.98
C GLU A 90 11.23 0.80 5.49
N VAL A 91 11.80 1.79 6.18
CA VAL A 91 11.14 3.07 6.44
C VAL A 91 12.01 4.16 5.85
N ILE A 92 11.46 4.90 4.90
CA ILE A 92 12.16 5.93 4.12
C ILE A 92 11.53 7.28 4.43
N PHE A 93 12.36 8.26 4.80
CA PHE A 93 11.96 9.65 4.92
C PHE A 93 12.02 10.28 3.53
N LEU A 94 10.86 10.64 2.98
CA LEU A 94 10.73 11.14 1.61
C LEU A 94 11.03 12.62 1.49
N LYS A 95 10.53 13.41 2.43
CA LYS A 95 10.71 14.86 2.50
C LYS A 95 10.37 15.41 3.87
N GLN A 96 10.78 16.64 4.11
CA GLN A 96 10.34 17.47 5.22
C GLN A 96 9.74 18.76 4.67
N SER A 97 8.61 19.17 5.19
CA SER A 97 7.97 20.44 4.85
C SER A 97 7.21 20.96 6.06
N LEU A 98 7.40 22.25 6.37
CA LEU A 98 6.63 22.97 7.41
C LEU A 98 6.56 22.26 8.78
N GLY A 99 7.67 21.63 9.18
CA GLY A 99 7.76 20.92 10.45
C GLY A 99 7.14 19.52 10.44
N ILE A 100 6.71 19.02 9.28
CA ILE A 100 6.20 17.66 9.12
C ILE A 100 7.20 16.84 8.31
N PHE A 101 7.53 15.65 8.80
CA PHE A 101 8.26 14.64 8.06
C PHE A 101 7.29 13.67 7.38
N TYR A 102 7.45 13.52 6.08
CA TYR A 102 6.72 12.56 5.26
C TYR A 102 7.59 11.33 5.09
N LEU A 103 7.10 10.20 5.53
CA LEU A 103 7.81 8.94 5.44
C LEU A 103 6.93 7.85 4.86
N GLU A 104 7.59 6.84 4.32
CA GLU A 104 6.92 5.69 3.72
C GLU A 104 7.51 4.41 4.32
N ALA A 105 6.65 3.61 4.93
CA ALA A 105 7.00 2.26 5.34
C ALA A 105 6.72 1.28 4.19
N ARG A 106 7.67 0.44 3.88
CA ARG A 106 7.63 -0.53 2.77
C ARG A 106 7.85 -1.94 3.29
N PHE A 107 7.03 -2.86 2.86
CA PHE A 107 7.21 -4.29 3.12
C PHE A 107 6.63 -5.13 2.00
N GLN A 108 7.07 -6.38 1.88
CA GLN A 108 6.51 -7.35 0.96
C GLN A 108 5.32 -8.05 1.62
N MET A 109 4.27 -8.31 0.85
CA MET A 109 3.12 -9.08 1.31
C MET A 109 3.12 -10.48 0.72
N LYS A 110 2.55 -11.44 1.44
CA LYS A 110 2.33 -12.79 0.95
C LYS A 110 1.37 -12.80 -0.24
N THR A 111 1.54 -13.78 -1.11
CA THR A 111 0.66 -14.00 -2.27
C THR A 111 -0.75 -14.40 -1.82
N GLY A 112 -1.75 -13.97 -2.58
CA GLY A 112 -3.15 -14.33 -2.34
C GLY A 112 -3.93 -13.35 -1.47
N GLU A 113 -3.27 -12.42 -0.81
CA GLU A 113 -3.90 -11.42 0.04
C GLU A 113 -4.40 -10.20 -0.75
N LYS A 114 -5.46 -9.57 -0.25
CA LYS A 114 -5.99 -8.32 -0.83
C LYS A 114 -5.20 -7.12 -0.30
N ILE A 115 -4.47 -6.44 -1.17
CA ILE A 115 -3.58 -5.33 -0.80
C ILE A 115 -4.29 -4.22 0.00
N ALA A 116 -5.56 -3.92 -0.31
CA ALA A 116 -6.31 -2.87 0.39
C ALA A 116 -6.56 -3.24 1.86
N LEU A 117 -6.87 -4.51 2.15
CA LEU A 117 -7.07 -5.00 3.52
C LEU A 117 -5.75 -5.01 4.29
N ILE A 118 -4.68 -5.50 3.66
CA ILE A 118 -3.33 -5.52 4.27
C ILE A 118 -2.87 -4.11 4.59
N ARG A 119 -3.05 -3.15 3.67
CA ARG A 119 -2.69 -1.76 3.89
C ARG A 119 -3.47 -1.15 5.05
N SER A 120 -4.78 -1.40 5.12
CA SER A 120 -5.63 -0.91 6.21
C SER A 120 -5.21 -1.47 7.56
N GLU A 121 -4.98 -2.77 7.64
CA GLU A 121 -4.54 -3.41 8.89
C GLU A 121 -3.15 -2.93 9.32
N ALA A 122 -2.20 -2.88 8.40
CA ALA A 122 -0.85 -2.39 8.67
C ALA A 122 -0.86 -0.96 9.20
N LEU A 123 -1.64 -0.06 8.56
CA LEU A 123 -1.74 1.33 8.99
C LEU A 123 -2.28 1.45 10.41
N LEU A 124 -3.36 0.72 10.75
CA LEU A 124 -3.96 0.74 12.08
C LEU A 124 -3.00 0.19 13.15
N ARG A 125 -2.30 -0.89 12.85
CA ARG A 125 -1.33 -1.50 13.78
C ARG A 125 -0.12 -0.61 14.00
N ILE A 126 0.41 -0.02 12.94
CA ILE A 126 1.54 0.93 13.03
C ILE A 126 1.11 2.15 13.86
N LYS A 127 -0.06 2.73 13.58
CA LYS A 127 -0.57 3.87 14.35
C LYS A 127 -0.68 3.53 15.82
N LYS A 128 -1.33 2.42 16.16
CA LYS A 128 -1.46 1.98 17.55
C LYS A 128 -0.10 1.81 18.23
N LYS A 129 0.87 1.21 17.54
CA LYS A 129 2.20 0.98 18.09
C LYS A 129 2.97 2.27 18.31
N LEU A 130 2.81 3.26 17.42
CA LEU A 130 3.36 4.59 17.61
C LEU A 130 2.75 5.28 18.83
N ASP A 131 1.41 5.25 18.96
CA ASP A 131 0.71 5.81 20.13
C ASP A 131 1.19 5.18 21.45
N ASP A 132 1.32 3.84 21.48
CA ASP A 132 1.79 3.09 22.66
C ASP A 132 3.23 3.48 23.05
N ASN A 133 4.02 4.00 22.12
CA ASN A 133 5.39 4.49 22.35
C ASN A 133 5.47 6.01 22.49
N GLY A 134 4.35 6.70 22.60
CA GLY A 134 4.28 8.15 22.81
C GLY A 134 4.59 8.98 21.58
N ILE A 135 4.51 8.41 20.37
CA ILE A 135 4.75 9.10 19.10
C ILE A 135 3.42 9.33 18.42
N GLN A 136 3.14 10.58 18.07
CA GLN A 136 1.89 10.97 17.42
C GLN A 136 2.09 11.26 15.93
N LEU A 137 1.15 10.84 15.10
CA LEU A 137 1.06 11.25 13.70
C LEU A 137 0.60 12.72 13.63
N ALA A 138 0.94 13.40 12.54
CA ALA A 138 0.50 14.76 12.30
C ALA A 138 -1.02 14.85 12.24
N THR A 139 -1.58 15.90 12.84
CA THR A 139 -3.01 16.19 12.76
C THR A 139 -3.32 17.00 11.51
N GLN A 140 -4.58 16.98 11.05
CA GLN A 140 -5.02 17.77 9.91
C GLN A 140 -4.73 19.26 10.13
N THR A 141 -4.93 19.78 11.34
CA THR A 141 -4.65 21.17 11.69
C THR A 141 -3.17 21.54 11.51
N GLN A 142 -2.25 20.62 11.81
CA GLN A 142 -0.82 20.84 11.62
C GLN A 142 -0.45 20.84 10.12
N ILE A 143 -1.05 19.97 9.33
CA ILE A 143 -0.86 19.88 7.89
C ILE A 143 -1.41 21.14 7.21
N ASP A 144 -2.62 21.57 7.56
CA ASP A 144 -3.29 22.73 6.97
C ASP A 144 -2.59 24.05 7.36
N SER A 145 -2.12 24.19 8.59
CA SER A 145 -1.35 25.39 9.01
C SER A 145 -0.02 25.48 8.27
N GLY A 146 0.56 24.34 7.89
CA GLY A 146 1.72 24.27 7.05
C GLY A 146 1.46 24.74 5.62
N THR A 147 0.32 24.43 5.05
CA THR A 147 -0.05 24.81 3.68
C THR A 147 -0.42 26.30 3.56
N ALA A 148 -0.95 26.90 4.64
CA ALA A 148 -1.34 28.31 4.66
C ALA A 148 -0.13 29.29 4.82
N ALA A 149 1.07 28.78 5.11
CA ALA A 149 2.30 29.59 5.29
C ALA A 149 3.13 29.74 3.98
N GLU A 150 2.68 29.18 2.85
CA GLU A 150 3.20 29.41 1.50
C GLU A 150 2.37 30.51 0.81
#